data_e9ea456084606409afed08c142cc541f
#
_entry.id   e9ea456084606409afed08c142cc541f
#
_cell.length_a   1.000
_cell.length_b   1.000
_cell.length_c   1.000
_cell.angle_alpha   90.00
_cell.angle_beta   90.00
_cell.angle_gamma   90.00
#
_symmetry.space_group_name_H-M   'P 1'
#
loop_
_entity.id
_entity.type
_entity.pdbx_description
1 polymer ?
#
loop_
_entity_poly.entity_id
_entity_poly.type
_entity_poly.pdbx_seq_one_letter_code
_entity_poly.pdbx_strand_id
1 'polypeptide(L)'
;MYQYNAQDKQFLVERVDQFEKQLKRHLAGELDESKFRSLRLRNGLYMELHAHMLRIAIPYGILSSDQLRALADVADKYDRGFGHTLQRGKISSLIGYSSPRLLICYVI
;
A
#
# COMPACT_ATOMS: atom_id res chain seq x y z
N MET A 1 -10.36 -18.29 -9.33
CA MET A 1 -9.95 -17.14 -8.51
C MET A 1 -8.58 -17.42 -7.93
N TYR A 2 -7.66 -16.46 -7.96
CA TYR A 2 -6.34 -16.65 -7.37
C TYR A 2 -6.47 -16.79 -5.85
N GLN A 3 -5.92 -17.86 -5.29
CA GLN A 3 -5.92 -18.09 -3.85
C GLN A 3 -4.48 -18.04 -3.35
N TYR A 4 -4.25 -17.20 -2.35
CA TYR A 4 -2.95 -17.11 -1.70
C TYR A 4 -2.69 -18.38 -0.88
N ASN A 5 -1.58 -19.05 -1.17
CA ASN A 5 -1.12 -20.17 -0.38
C ASN A 5 -0.45 -19.70 0.93
N ALA A 6 -0.06 -20.65 1.79
CA ALA A 6 0.56 -20.31 3.07
C ALA A 6 1.89 -19.56 2.91
N GLN A 7 2.67 -19.88 1.89
CA GLN A 7 3.95 -19.21 1.60
C GLN A 7 3.72 -17.78 1.14
N ASP A 8 2.71 -17.54 0.26
CA ASP A 8 2.34 -16.20 -0.18
C ASP A 8 1.93 -15.31 1.00
N LYS A 9 1.11 -15.85 1.91
CA LYS A 9 0.66 -15.14 3.11
C LYS A 9 1.83 -14.78 4.03
N GLN A 10 2.74 -15.72 4.27
CA GLN A 10 3.93 -15.46 5.06
C GLN A 10 4.80 -14.38 4.43
N PHE A 11 5.05 -14.47 3.14
CA PHE A 11 5.81 -13.47 2.41
C PHE A 11 5.19 -12.06 2.50
N LEU A 12 3.86 -11.97 2.39
CA LEU A 12 3.16 -10.69 2.53
C LEU A 12 3.34 -10.10 3.93
N VAL A 13 3.19 -10.89 4.97
CA VAL A 13 3.41 -10.46 6.37
C VAL A 13 4.83 -9.94 6.56
N GLU A 14 5.82 -10.69 6.11
CA GLU A 14 7.23 -10.27 6.21
C GLU A 14 7.50 -8.94 5.47
N ARG A 15 6.91 -8.75 4.30
CA ARG A 15 7.04 -7.50 3.52
C ARG A 15 6.38 -6.32 4.22
N VAL A 16 5.22 -6.52 4.81
CA VAL A 16 4.52 -5.48 5.60
C VAL A 16 5.35 -5.07 6.81
N ASP A 17 5.83 -6.05 7.58
CA ASP A 17 6.66 -5.80 8.77
C ASP A 17 7.96 -5.07 8.40
N GLN A 18 8.59 -5.45 7.30
CA GLN A 18 9.78 -4.79 6.80
C GLN A 18 9.51 -3.31 6.48
N PHE A 19 8.43 -3.04 5.75
CA PHE A 19 8.08 -1.66 5.38
C PHE A 19 7.68 -0.83 6.60
N GLU A 20 6.95 -1.40 7.55
CA GLU A 20 6.59 -0.74 8.80
C GLU A 20 7.84 -0.30 9.58
N LYS A 21 8.83 -1.17 9.70
CA LYS A 21 10.12 -0.83 10.35
C LYS A 21 10.85 0.29 9.62
N GLN A 22 10.90 0.24 8.30
CA GLN A 22 11.52 1.28 7.47
C GLN A 22 10.80 2.63 7.63
N LEU A 23 9.48 2.62 7.65
CA LEU A 23 8.67 3.83 7.83
C LEU A 23 8.86 4.43 9.23
N LYS A 24 8.87 3.61 10.27
CA LYS A 24 9.16 4.05 11.65
C LYS A 24 10.53 4.70 11.77
N ARG A 25 11.55 4.13 11.15
CA ARG A 25 12.90 4.70 11.11
C ARG A 25 12.93 6.05 10.38
N HIS A 26 12.21 6.17 9.28
CA HIS A 26 12.09 7.43 8.55
C HIS A 26 11.38 8.51 9.39
N LEU A 27 10.29 8.17 10.05
CA LEU A 27 9.55 9.09 10.91
C LEU A 27 10.35 9.51 12.17
N ALA A 28 11.23 8.65 12.66
CA ALA A 28 12.13 8.94 13.76
C ALA A 28 13.36 9.81 13.35
N GLY A 29 13.54 10.06 12.04
CA GLY A 29 14.64 10.85 11.50
C GLY A 29 15.94 10.06 11.25
N GLU A 30 15.95 8.74 11.45
CA GLU A 30 17.12 7.88 11.19
C GLU A 30 17.38 7.66 9.69
N LEU A 31 16.33 7.67 8.87
CA LEU A 31 16.40 7.58 7.42
C LEU A 31 15.98 8.91 6.80
N ASP A 32 16.85 9.52 6.01
CA ASP A 32 16.52 10.70 5.23
C ASP A 32 15.62 10.34 4.02
N GLU A 33 14.97 11.34 3.44
CA GLU A 33 14.06 11.12 2.31
C GLU A 33 14.78 10.50 1.10
N SER A 34 16.05 10.83 0.86
CA SER A 34 16.80 10.29 -0.28
C SER A 34 17.00 8.78 -0.19
N LYS A 35 17.25 8.26 1.00
CA LYS A 35 17.37 6.82 1.27
C LYS A 35 15.99 6.14 1.35
N PHE A 36 15.03 6.79 2.00
CA PHE A 36 13.69 6.26 2.14
C PHE A 36 12.93 6.20 0.80
N ARG A 37 13.20 7.10 -0.12
CA ARG A 37 12.55 7.17 -1.43
C ARG A 37 12.55 5.84 -2.18
N SER A 38 13.69 5.17 -2.27
CA SER A 38 13.77 3.88 -2.98
C SER A 38 12.96 2.78 -2.29
N LEU A 39 12.91 2.81 -0.97
CA LEU A 39 12.16 1.85 -0.15
C LEU A 39 10.65 2.07 -0.28
N ARG A 40 10.18 3.32 -0.16
CA ARG A 40 8.76 3.62 -0.30
C ARG A 40 8.22 3.36 -1.71
N LEU A 41 9.00 3.66 -2.74
CA LEU A 41 8.60 3.40 -4.13
C LEU A 41 8.43 1.90 -4.41
N ARG A 42 9.27 1.03 -3.83
CA ARG A 42 9.12 -0.42 -3.92
C ARG A 42 7.84 -0.94 -3.27
N ASN A 43 7.32 -0.21 -2.30
CA ASN A 43 6.08 -0.55 -1.60
C ASN A 43 4.87 0.24 -2.13
N GLY A 44 5.00 0.89 -3.29
CA GLY A 44 3.91 1.58 -3.94
C GLY A 44 3.52 2.92 -3.33
N LEU A 45 4.36 3.47 -2.45
CA LEU A 45 4.13 4.77 -1.83
C LEU A 45 4.84 5.87 -2.61
N TYR A 46 4.04 6.74 -3.22
CA TYR A 46 4.50 7.90 -4.00
C TYR A 46 4.24 9.18 -3.24
N MET A 47 5.14 10.13 -3.37
CA MET A 47 4.94 11.49 -2.86
C MET A 47 4.48 12.37 -4.01
N GLU A 48 3.26 12.86 -3.91
CA GLU A 48 2.69 13.86 -4.81
C GLU A 48 2.87 15.25 -4.22
N LEU A 49 2.50 16.30 -4.99
CA LEU A 49 2.77 17.69 -4.61
C LEU A 49 2.20 18.07 -3.24
N HIS A 50 1.02 17.57 -2.89
CA HIS A 50 0.32 17.93 -1.65
C HIS A 50 -0.08 16.75 -0.77
N ALA A 51 0.20 15.51 -1.21
CA ALA A 51 -0.24 14.31 -0.50
C ALA A 51 0.61 13.09 -0.87
N HIS A 52 0.50 12.03 -0.10
CA HIS A 52 1.05 10.74 -0.47
C HIS A 52 0.00 9.92 -1.22
N MET A 53 0.44 9.17 -2.21
CA MET A 53 -0.40 8.25 -2.97
C MET A 53 0.09 6.82 -2.75
N LEU A 54 -0.81 5.94 -2.33
CA LEU A 54 -0.52 4.52 -2.22
C LEU A 54 -1.10 3.78 -3.42
N ARG A 55 -0.24 3.06 -4.13
CA ARG A 55 -0.64 2.17 -5.21
C ARG A 55 -0.63 0.73 -4.70
N ILE A 56 -1.77 0.08 -4.78
CA ILE A 56 -1.95 -1.30 -4.34
C ILE A 56 -2.03 -2.20 -5.56
N ALA A 57 -1.18 -3.22 -5.60
CA ALA A 57 -1.20 -4.21 -6.66
C ALA A 57 -2.34 -5.20 -6.46
N ILE A 58 -3.14 -5.41 -7.50
CA ILE A 58 -4.22 -6.38 -7.50
C ILE A 58 -3.87 -7.44 -8.55
N PRO A 59 -3.34 -8.60 -8.14
CA PRO A 59 -2.96 -9.64 -9.06
C PRO A 59 -4.13 -10.08 -9.93
N TYR A 60 -3.92 -10.10 -11.24
CA TYR A 60 -4.92 -10.47 -12.24
C TYR A 60 -6.21 -9.66 -12.24
N GLY A 61 -6.25 -8.53 -11.52
CA GLY A 61 -7.47 -7.73 -11.37
C GLY A 61 -8.56 -8.39 -10.53
N ILE A 62 -8.24 -9.40 -9.74
CA ILE A 62 -9.21 -10.19 -8.98
C ILE A 62 -9.12 -9.79 -7.50
N LEU A 63 -10.25 -9.35 -6.97
CA LEU A 63 -10.44 -9.01 -5.56
C LEU A 63 -11.54 -9.87 -4.95
N SER A 64 -11.31 -10.35 -3.73
CA SER A 64 -12.38 -10.91 -2.92
C SER A 64 -13.26 -9.79 -2.35
N SER A 65 -14.48 -10.13 -1.94
CA SER A 65 -15.37 -9.18 -1.28
C SER A 65 -14.78 -8.61 0.02
N ASP A 66 -14.04 -9.42 0.77
CA ASP A 66 -13.38 -8.98 2.00
C ASP A 66 -12.23 -8.00 1.71
N GLN A 67 -11.43 -8.26 0.70
CA GLN A 67 -10.39 -7.35 0.25
C GLN A 67 -10.98 -6.01 -0.24
N LEU A 68 -12.09 -6.07 -0.98
CA LEU A 68 -12.76 -4.85 -1.45
C LEU A 68 -13.34 -4.02 -0.29
N ARG A 69 -13.92 -4.67 0.73
CA ARG A 69 -14.37 -4.01 1.96
C ARG A 69 -13.21 -3.38 2.72
N ALA A 70 -12.10 -4.09 2.87
CA ALA A 70 -10.91 -3.55 3.53
C ALA A 70 -10.37 -2.30 2.80
N LEU A 71 -10.35 -2.30 1.48
CA LEU A 71 -9.97 -1.12 0.68
C LEU A 71 -10.94 0.05 0.86
N ALA A 72 -12.24 -0.23 0.92
CA ALA A 72 -13.26 0.79 1.20
C ALA A 72 -13.07 1.40 2.60
N ASP A 73 -12.83 0.57 3.62
CA ASP A 73 -12.56 1.02 4.99
C ASP A 73 -11.30 1.91 5.06
N VAL A 74 -10.26 1.55 4.34
CA VAL A 74 -9.04 2.37 4.25
C VAL A 74 -9.34 3.72 3.60
N ALA A 75 -10.09 3.73 2.50
CA ALA A 75 -10.47 4.96 1.80
C ALA A 75 -11.32 5.87 2.71
N ASP A 76 -12.28 5.31 3.44
CA ASP A 76 -13.16 6.08 4.33
C ASP A 76 -12.42 6.64 5.55
N LYS A 77 -11.51 5.86 6.14
CA LYS A 77 -10.80 6.28 7.35
C LYS A 77 -9.65 7.24 7.09
N TYR A 78 -8.95 7.05 5.99
CA TYR A 78 -7.65 7.69 5.76
C TYR A 78 -7.57 8.57 4.52
N ASP A 79 -8.61 8.53 3.70
CA ASP A 79 -8.72 9.33 2.50
C ASP A 79 -10.13 9.94 2.40
N ARG A 80 -10.53 10.32 1.21
CA ARG A 80 -11.80 11.01 0.92
C ARG A 80 -12.97 10.07 0.65
N GLY A 81 -12.83 8.78 0.92
CA GLY A 81 -13.86 7.77 0.70
C GLY A 81 -13.93 7.22 -0.72
N PHE A 82 -12.93 7.49 -1.57
CA PHE A 82 -12.86 6.93 -2.92
C PHE A 82 -11.42 6.60 -3.32
N GLY A 83 -11.29 5.72 -4.28
CA GLY A 83 -10.02 5.38 -4.92
C GLY A 83 -10.19 5.31 -6.43
N HIS A 84 -9.09 5.23 -7.16
CA HIS A 84 -9.09 5.05 -8.60
C HIS A 84 -8.52 3.69 -8.96
N THR A 85 -9.19 2.99 -9.87
CA THR A 85 -8.65 1.77 -10.45
C THR A 85 -7.92 2.10 -11.74
N LEU A 86 -6.66 1.70 -11.81
CA LEU A 86 -5.84 1.80 -13.01
C LEU A 86 -5.55 0.40 -13.54
N GLN A 87 -5.83 0.20 -14.80
CA GLN A 87 -5.44 -1.02 -15.48
C GLN A 87 -4.18 -0.76 -16.29
N ARG A 88 -3.10 -1.47 -15.97
CA ARG A 88 -1.85 -1.43 -16.70
C ARG A 88 -1.48 -2.84 -17.13
N GLY A 89 -1.85 -3.21 -18.34
CA GLY A 89 -1.68 -4.57 -18.83
C GLY A 89 -2.52 -5.57 -18.03
N LYS A 90 -1.87 -6.56 -17.40
CA LYS A 90 -2.55 -7.61 -16.60
C LYS A 90 -2.68 -7.28 -15.12
N ILE A 91 -2.23 -6.13 -14.68
CA ILE A 91 -2.23 -5.73 -13.27
C ILE A 91 -3.14 -4.53 -13.10
N SER A 92 -4.18 -4.70 -12.32
CA SER A 92 -4.99 -3.58 -11.84
C SER A 92 -4.38 -3.05 -10.55
N SER A 93 -4.35 -1.75 -10.40
CA SER A 93 -3.89 -1.10 -9.17
C SER A 93 -4.94 -0.13 -8.65
N LEU A 94 -5.13 -0.12 -7.36
CA LEU A 94 -5.95 0.87 -6.68
C LEU A 94 -5.04 2.00 -6.22
N ILE A 95 -5.46 3.23 -6.43
CA ILE A 95 -4.74 4.42 -6.03
C ILE A 95 -5.58 5.18 -5.01
N GLY A 96 -5.02 5.38 -3.83
CA GLY A 96 -5.61 6.20 -2.79
C GLY A 96 -4.63 7.29 -2.35
N TYR A 97 -5.15 8.36 -1.80
CA TYR A 97 -4.36 9.42 -1.19
C TYR A 97 -4.43 9.27 0.32
N SER A 98 -3.29 9.16 1.00
CA SER A 98 -3.25 9.01 2.43
C SER A 98 -2.11 9.80 3.08
N SER A 99 -2.30 10.14 4.34
CA SER A 99 -1.24 10.72 5.14
C SER A 99 -0.15 9.69 5.46
N PRO A 100 1.14 10.05 5.43
CA PRO A 100 2.22 9.10 5.69
C PRO A 100 2.18 8.45 7.08
N ARG A 101 1.53 9.07 8.05
CA ARG A 101 1.38 8.53 9.41
C ARG A 101 0.38 7.37 9.49
N LEU A 102 -0.46 7.18 8.49
CA LEU A 102 -1.61 6.26 8.53
C LEU A 102 -1.38 4.98 7.73
N LEU A 103 -0.29 4.92 6.95
CA LEU A 103 0.06 3.77 6.11
C LEU A 103 0.51 2.52 6.87
N ILE A 104 0.74 2.63 8.18
CA ILE A 104 1.23 1.53 9.02
C ILE A 104 0.19 0.42 9.17
N CYS A 105 -1.08 0.68 8.88
CA CYS A 105 -2.15 -0.22 9.29
C CYS A 105 -2.65 -1.19 8.22
N TYR A 106 -2.39 -0.97 6.94
CA TYR A 106 -3.08 -1.75 5.91
C TYR A 106 -2.24 -1.95 4.64
N VAL A 107 -1.32 -2.89 4.68
CA VAL A 107 -0.96 -3.63 3.47
C VAL A 107 -1.66 -4.97 3.55
N ILE A 108 -2.66 -5.12 2.75
CA ILE A 108 -3.43 -6.36 2.60
C ILE A 108 -2.64 -7.36 1.77
#